data_02b90866f64bb92f4213a23e8a67c356
#
_entry.id   02b90866f64bb92f4213a23e8a67c356
#
_cell.length_a   1.000
_cell.length_b   1.000
_cell.length_c   1.000
_cell.angle_alpha   90.00
_cell.angle_beta   90.00
_cell.angle_gamma   90.00
#
_symmetry.space_group_name_H-M   'P 1'
#
loop_
_entity.id
_entity.type
_entity.pdbx_description
1 polymer ?
#
loop_
_entity_poly.entity_id
_entity_poly.type
_entity_poly.pdbx_seq_one_letter_code
_entity_poly.pdbx_strand_id
1 'polypeptide(L)'
;MRYGKVKNFAIKLARLPLLVPAALVVTGVRLLGLFGVSVKFSNFFSERIGHLVGNIEIYLCERDLGMHDGIHIWTHYGHISSQQIALMWKRVMRVWPSYFTTLVILINKMFPGWEKNEIGTNTMDRDPKDVLQRCKPHLVFTDDERLRGEATLKELGLGPGDQWVCLMVRDAAYLPTLTYHAYRDCDVDTYADAALMLAERGYHVFRMGKTMAKPFNVKHPRIHDFAMDGTYSDFMGVYLGAYCAFCVSTSTGWDAIPQAFRRPMCYTNFVPFEYIPTWLPNSLVIWKHHLKATLTRVKGKLVDGGWEAYTDSGKGKVQGSFISLEDDELTDQDWKHMSIEEIEDSGAGMFMQEQDFVRAGIKLKDNTPEEILEVVSEMADMIEGKSAPDNQTEFWEKFPRSSSLSEPLHGEIRIRVGAKFLKERYAERKEDSSGSAGARRLEARTA
;
A
#
# COMPACT_ATOMS: atom_id res chain seq x y z
N MET A 1 9.99 15.21 31.59
CA MET A 1 8.54 15.53 31.62
C MET A 1 8.20 17.02 31.76
N ARG A 2 8.87 17.82 32.59
CA ARG A 2 8.57 19.27 32.78
C ARG A 2 8.84 20.13 31.51
N TYR A 3 9.92 19.89 30.78
CA TYR A 3 10.32 20.69 29.60
C TYR A 3 9.30 20.64 28.46
N GLY A 4 8.69 19.49 28.20
CA GLY A 4 7.64 19.35 27.18
C GLY A 4 6.35 20.11 27.51
N LYS A 5 5.97 20.17 28.77
CA LYS A 5 4.77 20.91 29.22
C LYS A 5 4.96 22.43 29.07
N VAL A 6 6.15 22.95 29.40
CA VAL A 6 6.48 24.37 29.25
C VAL A 6 6.53 24.79 27.77
N LYS A 7 7.14 23.99 26.93
CA LYS A 7 7.17 24.23 25.48
C LYS A 7 5.76 24.25 24.88
N ASN A 8 4.90 23.29 25.24
CA ASN A 8 3.51 23.26 24.80
C ASN A 8 2.68 24.44 25.30
N PHE A 9 2.94 24.93 26.50
CA PHE A 9 2.28 26.10 27.05
C PHE A 9 2.71 27.39 26.33
N ALA A 10 4.00 27.58 26.08
CA ALA A 10 4.54 28.71 25.33
C ALA A 10 3.97 28.77 23.90
N ILE A 11 3.87 27.61 23.23
CA ILE A 11 3.27 27.52 21.88
C ILE A 11 1.78 27.90 21.93
N LYS A 12 1.04 27.49 22.95
CA LYS A 12 -0.37 27.87 23.12
C LYS A 12 -0.52 29.38 23.33
N LEU A 13 0.33 29.96 24.17
CA LEU A 13 0.32 31.41 24.45
C LEU A 13 0.67 32.24 23.22
N ALA A 14 1.65 31.81 22.41
CA ALA A 14 2.04 32.44 21.15
C ALA A 14 0.95 32.42 20.08
N ARG A 15 -0.05 31.54 20.21
CA ARG A 15 -1.19 31.44 19.28
C ARG A 15 -2.37 32.36 19.64
N LEU A 16 -2.41 32.92 20.85
CA LEU A 16 -3.50 33.79 21.31
C LEU A 16 -3.78 34.99 20.38
N PRO A 17 -2.77 35.72 19.87
CA PRO A 17 -3.00 36.82 18.95
C PRO A 17 -3.63 36.39 17.61
N LEU A 18 -3.50 35.11 17.24
CA LEU A 18 -4.04 34.56 16.00
C LEU A 18 -5.52 34.13 16.11
N LEU A 19 -6.08 34.09 17.32
CA LEU A 19 -7.48 33.71 17.51
C LEU A 19 -8.45 34.71 16.85
N VAL A 20 -8.18 36.01 16.98
CA VAL A 20 -9.02 37.05 16.38
C VAL A 20 -9.01 36.96 14.84
N PRO A 21 -7.86 36.97 14.16
CA PRO A 21 -7.85 36.80 12.70
C PRO A 21 -8.42 35.47 12.25
N ALA A 22 -8.23 34.38 13.00
CA ALA A 22 -8.83 33.08 12.67
C ALA A 22 -10.36 33.12 12.80
N ALA A 23 -10.91 33.77 13.83
CA ALA A 23 -12.35 33.97 14.00
C ALA A 23 -12.94 34.84 12.88
N LEU A 24 -12.22 35.89 12.46
CA LEU A 24 -12.62 36.72 11.32
C LEU A 24 -12.68 35.91 10.01
N VAL A 25 -11.70 35.02 9.79
CA VAL A 25 -11.73 34.10 8.62
C VAL A 25 -12.94 33.19 8.69
N VAL A 26 -13.24 32.56 9.83
CA VAL A 26 -14.42 31.70 9.99
C VAL A 26 -15.70 32.48 9.73
N THR A 27 -15.83 33.67 10.28
CA THR A 27 -16.98 34.53 10.06
C THR A 27 -17.13 34.86 8.58
N GLY A 28 -16.04 35.28 7.92
CA GLY A 28 -16.04 35.62 6.48
C GLY A 28 -16.43 34.43 5.61
N VAL A 29 -15.88 33.25 5.89
CA VAL A 29 -16.21 32.01 5.18
C VAL A 29 -17.70 31.66 5.32
N ARG A 30 -18.25 31.78 6.52
CA ARG A 30 -19.66 31.49 6.78
C ARG A 30 -20.58 32.53 6.11
N LEU A 31 -20.21 33.81 6.10
CA LEU A 31 -20.92 34.86 5.35
C LEU A 31 -20.89 34.60 3.85
N LEU A 32 -19.73 34.23 3.28
CA LEU A 32 -19.62 33.86 1.87
C LEU A 32 -20.52 32.67 1.52
N GLY A 33 -20.69 31.73 2.45
CA GLY A 33 -21.61 30.60 2.29
C GLY A 33 -23.08 31.04 2.11
N LEU A 34 -23.50 32.15 2.71
CA LEU A 34 -24.85 32.71 2.50
C LEU A 34 -25.08 33.21 1.05
N PHE A 35 -23.98 33.55 0.37
CA PHE A 35 -24.00 33.99 -1.04
C PHE A 35 -23.64 32.84 -2.01
N GLY A 36 -23.66 31.60 -1.55
CA GLY A 36 -23.39 30.42 -2.38
C GLY A 36 -21.90 30.14 -2.64
N VAL A 37 -20.97 30.89 -2.01
CA VAL A 37 -19.53 30.61 -2.15
C VAL A 37 -19.08 29.64 -1.08
N SER A 38 -18.73 28.41 -1.51
CA SER A 38 -18.24 27.36 -0.63
C SER A 38 -16.73 27.51 -0.42
N VAL A 39 -16.29 27.58 0.86
CA VAL A 39 -14.88 27.52 1.24
C VAL A 39 -14.71 26.37 2.22
N LYS A 40 -13.79 25.46 1.89
CA LYS A 40 -13.58 24.22 2.67
C LYS A 40 -12.13 24.10 3.09
N PHE A 41 -11.92 23.48 4.24
CA PHE A 41 -10.60 23.25 4.84
C PHE A 41 -10.34 21.76 5.00
N SER A 42 -9.09 21.34 4.86
CA SER A 42 -8.65 19.99 5.19
C SER A 42 -7.18 19.94 5.60
N ASN A 43 -6.82 18.81 6.20
CA ASN A 43 -5.45 18.50 6.59
C ASN A 43 -4.89 17.41 5.66
N PHE A 44 -3.62 17.55 5.28
CA PHE A 44 -2.88 16.43 4.71
C PHE A 44 -2.56 15.41 5.81
N PHE A 45 -2.64 14.13 5.50
CA PHE A 45 -2.02 13.08 6.30
C PHE A 45 -0.51 13.05 6.07
N SER A 46 0.18 14.12 6.49
CA SER A 46 1.57 14.42 6.11
C SER A 46 2.57 13.43 6.67
N GLU A 47 2.24 12.71 7.75
CA GLU A 47 3.14 11.80 8.46
C GLU A 47 3.39 10.49 7.69
N ARG A 48 2.49 10.12 6.79
CA ARG A 48 2.56 8.90 5.99
C ARG A 48 2.64 9.25 4.51
N ILE A 49 3.73 8.85 3.87
CA ILE A 49 4.00 9.20 2.48
C ILE A 49 2.92 8.70 1.50
N GLY A 50 2.37 7.51 1.73
CA GLY A 50 1.29 6.97 0.91
C GLY A 50 0.06 7.87 0.89
N HIS A 51 -0.39 8.30 2.06
CA HIS A 51 -1.53 9.22 2.15
C HIS A 51 -1.20 10.63 1.68
N LEU A 52 0.03 11.12 1.95
CA LEU A 52 0.47 12.44 1.49
C LEU A 52 0.49 12.53 -0.04
N VAL A 53 0.71 11.44 -0.73
CA VAL A 53 0.76 11.38 -2.20
C VAL A 53 -0.56 10.86 -2.77
N GLY A 54 -0.94 9.63 -2.46
CA GLY A 54 -2.05 8.92 -3.09
C GLY A 54 -3.40 9.59 -2.88
N ASN A 55 -3.76 9.89 -1.62
CA ASN A 55 -5.05 10.53 -1.33
C ASN A 55 -5.18 11.90 -2.02
N ILE A 56 -4.09 12.65 -2.06
CA ILE A 56 -4.12 14.01 -2.62
C ILE A 56 -4.17 13.96 -4.14
N GLU A 57 -3.44 13.06 -4.78
CA GLU A 57 -3.50 12.89 -6.23
C GLU A 57 -4.91 12.46 -6.67
N ILE A 58 -5.53 11.49 -5.97
CA ILE A 58 -6.90 11.06 -6.24
C ILE A 58 -7.88 12.24 -6.06
N TYR A 59 -7.78 12.96 -4.94
CA TYR A 59 -8.61 14.14 -4.68
C TYR A 59 -8.47 15.21 -5.78
N LEU A 60 -7.26 15.47 -6.28
CA LEU A 60 -7.05 16.46 -7.34
C LEU A 60 -7.64 16.00 -8.66
N CYS A 61 -7.54 14.70 -8.98
CA CYS A 61 -8.24 14.11 -10.12
C CYS A 61 -9.76 14.23 -9.97
N GLU A 62 -10.33 13.93 -8.81
CA GLU A 62 -11.75 14.11 -8.53
C GLU A 62 -12.19 15.59 -8.71
N ARG A 63 -11.37 16.52 -8.22
CA ARG A 63 -11.60 17.95 -8.40
C ARG A 63 -11.63 18.36 -9.88
N ASP A 64 -10.65 17.91 -10.65
CA ASP A 64 -10.54 18.23 -12.08
C ASP A 64 -11.70 17.64 -12.89
N LEU A 65 -12.29 16.53 -12.40
CA LEU A 65 -13.49 15.92 -12.96
C LEU A 65 -14.80 16.54 -12.44
N GLY A 66 -14.71 17.61 -11.64
CA GLY A 66 -15.89 18.35 -11.15
C GLY A 66 -16.63 17.69 -10.00
N MET A 67 -15.99 16.71 -9.31
CA MET A 67 -16.61 16.02 -8.17
C MET A 67 -16.53 16.81 -6.86
N HIS A 68 -15.74 17.89 -6.83
CA HIS A 68 -15.57 18.78 -5.69
C HIS A 68 -15.81 20.23 -6.10
N ASP A 69 -16.62 20.92 -5.33
CA ASP A 69 -16.99 22.32 -5.52
C ASP A 69 -16.34 23.25 -4.50
N GLY A 70 -16.16 24.51 -4.89
CA GLY A 70 -15.74 25.58 -4.01
C GLY A 70 -14.23 25.83 -3.94
N ILE A 71 -13.84 26.63 -2.96
CA ILE A 71 -12.46 26.99 -2.68
C ILE A 71 -11.92 26.09 -1.60
N HIS A 72 -10.87 25.35 -1.90
CA HIS A 72 -10.28 24.38 -0.96
C HIS A 72 -8.93 24.89 -0.43
N ILE A 73 -8.79 24.88 0.89
CA ILE A 73 -7.61 25.32 1.62
C ILE A 73 -7.08 24.14 2.45
N TRP A 74 -5.82 23.84 2.23
CA TRP A 74 -5.15 22.70 2.85
C TRP A 74 -4.11 23.13 3.86
N THR A 75 -3.79 22.27 4.81
CA THR A 75 -2.69 22.48 5.72
C THR A 75 -2.01 21.16 6.06
N HIS A 76 -0.71 21.23 6.39
CA HIS A 76 -0.02 20.06 6.91
C HIS A 76 -0.34 19.87 8.39
N TYR A 77 -0.50 18.62 8.78
CA TYR A 77 -0.66 18.23 10.18
C TYR A 77 0.49 17.31 10.59
N GLY A 78 1.13 17.62 11.74
CA GLY A 78 2.24 16.83 12.25
C GLY A 78 3.53 16.92 11.44
N HIS A 79 4.25 15.81 11.42
CA HIS A 79 5.50 15.66 10.65
C HIS A 79 5.22 15.56 9.15
N ILE A 80 6.11 16.12 8.33
CA ILE A 80 6.03 15.99 6.88
C ILE A 80 7.00 14.89 6.45
N SER A 81 6.46 13.78 5.95
CA SER A 81 7.23 12.59 5.56
C SER A 81 8.14 12.82 4.34
N SER A 82 7.75 13.71 3.42
CA SER A 82 8.55 14.16 2.28
C SER A 82 8.40 15.65 2.06
N GLN A 83 9.51 16.39 2.17
CA GLN A 83 9.56 17.84 1.94
C GLN A 83 9.41 18.16 0.44
N GLN A 84 9.97 17.31 -0.43
CA GLN A 84 9.85 17.46 -1.88
C GLN A 84 8.37 17.39 -2.32
N ILE A 85 7.65 16.40 -1.86
CA ILE A 85 6.20 16.26 -2.16
C ILE A 85 5.42 17.45 -1.59
N ALA A 86 5.70 17.88 -0.37
CA ALA A 86 5.04 19.05 0.22
C ALA A 86 5.29 20.33 -0.59
N LEU A 87 6.51 20.50 -1.13
CA LEU A 87 6.84 21.62 -2.02
C LEU A 87 6.05 21.53 -3.33
N MET A 88 5.96 20.35 -3.92
CA MET A 88 5.23 20.15 -5.17
C MET A 88 3.73 20.42 -5.00
N TRP A 89 3.11 19.98 -3.90
CA TRP A 89 1.71 20.28 -3.59
C TRP A 89 1.42 21.77 -3.44
N LYS A 90 2.36 22.54 -2.86
CA LYS A 90 2.21 24.01 -2.74
C LYS A 90 2.12 24.72 -4.10
N ARG A 91 2.60 24.11 -5.19
CA ARG A 91 2.52 24.69 -6.55
C ARG A 91 1.14 24.55 -7.17
N VAL A 92 0.37 23.53 -6.78
CA VAL A 92 -0.92 23.18 -7.41
C VAL A 92 -2.12 23.36 -6.48
N MET A 93 -1.88 23.62 -5.20
CA MET A 93 -2.91 23.73 -4.17
C MET A 93 -2.71 24.96 -3.28
N ARG A 94 -3.80 25.43 -2.65
CA ARG A 94 -3.74 26.47 -1.62
C ARG A 94 -3.38 25.84 -0.28
N VAL A 95 -2.12 25.93 0.10
CA VAL A 95 -1.62 25.40 1.37
C VAL A 95 -1.31 26.54 2.33
N TRP A 96 -2.05 26.59 3.43
CA TRP A 96 -1.89 27.61 4.46
C TRP A 96 -1.02 27.09 5.62
N PRO A 97 -0.39 28.01 6.40
CA PRO A 97 0.41 27.62 7.56
C PRO A 97 -0.41 26.85 8.61
N SER A 98 0.12 25.72 9.06
CA SER A 98 -0.60 24.81 9.97
C SER A 98 -0.99 25.44 11.30
N TYR A 99 -0.11 26.28 11.88
CA TYR A 99 -0.38 26.97 13.13
C TYR A 99 -1.60 27.90 13.10
N PHE A 100 -1.91 28.47 11.93
CA PHE A 100 -3.06 29.35 11.70
C PHE A 100 -4.30 28.56 11.26
N THR A 101 -4.16 27.71 10.23
CA THR A 101 -5.29 26.97 9.66
C THR A 101 -5.91 26.00 10.65
N THR A 102 -5.10 25.40 11.54
CA THR A 102 -5.62 24.57 12.64
C THR A 102 -6.54 25.36 13.57
N LEU A 103 -6.23 26.63 13.86
CA LEU A 103 -7.12 27.47 14.65
C LEU A 103 -8.43 27.78 13.90
N VAL A 104 -8.36 28.07 12.61
CA VAL A 104 -9.55 28.27 11.77
C VAL A 104 -10.45 27.05 11.81
N ILE A 105 -9.90 25.85 11.60
CA ILE A 105 -10.65 24.57 11.64
C ILE A 105 -11.27 24.38 13.04
N LEU A 106 -10.51 24.57 14.11
CA LEU A 106 -11.00 24.39 15.48
C LEU A 106 -12.12 25.37 15.83
N ILE A 107 -11.96 26.65 15.44
CA ILE A 107 -13.01 27.67 15.68
C ILE A 107 -14.25 27.33 14.84
N ASN A 108 -14.08 26.94 13.57
CA ASN A 108 -15.23 26.56 12.73
C ASN A 108 -16.04 25.42 13.36
N LYS A 109 -15.36 24.42 13.95
CA LYS A 109 -16.01 23.27 14.62
C LYS A 109 -16.83 23.64 15.87
N MET A 110 -16.68 24.86 16.40
CA MET A 110 -17.50 25.34 17.50
C MET A 110 -18.91 25.78 17.04
N PHE A 111 -19.17 25.86 15.76
CA PHE A 111 -20.45 26.35 15.21
C PHE A 111 -21.20 25.23 14.49
N PRO A 112 -22.54 25.17 14.60
CA PRO A 112 -23.36 24.20 13.84
C PRO A 112 -23.13 24.30 12.32
N GLY A 113 -23.17 23.16 11.62
CA GLY A 113 -23.00 23.07 10.16
C GLY A 113 -21.55 23.29 9.70
N TRP A 114 -20.58 23.07 10.59
CA TRP A 114 -19.13 23.17 10.31
C TRP A 114 -18.68 22.16 9.24
N GLU A 115 -19.39 21.05 9.09
CA GLU A 115 -19.12 20.00 8.13
C GLU A 115 -19.14 20.51 6.68
N LYS A 116 -19.95 21.54 6.41
CA LYS A 116 -20.03 22.20 5.10
C LYS A 116 -18.73 22.87 4.69
N ASN A 117 -17.87 23.18 5.66
CA ASN A 117 -16.57 23.81 5.47
C ASN A 117 -15.41 22.81 5.64
N GLU A 118 -15.69 21.51 5.65
CA GLU A 118 -14.65 20.48 5.58
C GLU A 118 -14.62 19.81 4.20
N ILE A 119 -13.43 19.45 3.77
CA ILE A 119 -13.22 18.63 2.59
C ILE A 119 -13.28 17.18 3.05
N GLY A 120 -14.28 16.43 2.61
CA GLY A 120 -14.27 14.98 2.74
C GLY A 120 -13.14 14.42 1.87
N THR A 121 -12.15 13.82 2.46
CA THR A 121 -11.07 13.15 1.74
C THR A 121 -11.25 11.65 1.83
N ASN A 122 -11.03 10.95 0.71
CA ASN A 122 -10.84 9.52 0.75
C ASN A 122 -9.57 9.22 1.55
N THR A 123 -9.71 8.54 2.68
CA THR A 123 -8.59 8.20 3.57
C THR A 123 -7.91 6.90 3.18
N MET A 124 -8.43 6.19 2.17
CA MET A 124 -8.03 4.83 1.85
C MET A 124 -7.01 4.72 0.72
N ASP A 125 -6.53 5.82 0.13
CA ASP A 125 -5.59 5.85 -1.00
C ASP A 125 -5.95 4.86 -2.13
N ARG A 126 -7.26 4.74 -2.42
CA ARG A 126 -7.81 3.83 -3.44
C ARG A 126 -8.57 4.59 -4.50
N ASP A 127 -8.53 4.09 -5.73
CA ASP A 127 -9.19 4.70 -6.88
C ASP A 127 -10.32 3.84 -7.48
N PRO A 128 -11.42 3.59 -6.72
CA PRO A 128 -12.55 2.82 -7.25
C PRO A 128 -13.33 3.55 -8.35
N LYS A 129 -13.08 4.85 -8.55
CA LYS A 129 -13.72 5.69 -9.56
C LYS A 129 -12.89 5.85 -10.83
N ASP A 130 -11.72 5.21 -10.89
CA ASP A 130 -10.78 5.28 -12.02
C ASP A 130 -10.37 6.70 -12.42
N VAL A 131 -10.30 7.60 -11.46
CA VAL A 131 -9.99 9.01 -11.73
C VAL A 131 -8.53 9.21 -12.13
N LEU A 132 -7.61 8.36 -11.64
CA LEU A 132 -6.21 8.42 -11.98
C LEU A 132 -5.96 8.18 -13.49
N GLN A 133 -6.79 7.37 -14.13
CA GLN A 133 -6.67 7.07 -15.56
C GLN A 133 -7.26 8.18 -16.46
N ARG A 134 -8.08 9.04 -15.88
CA ARG A 134 -8.79 10.10 -16.58
C ARG A 134 -8.09 11.45 -16.46
N CYS A 135 -7.12 11.58 -15.58
CA CYS A 135 -6.40 12.81 -15.31
C CYS A 135 -4.89 12.64 -15.50
N LYS A 136 -4.21 13.72 -15.89
CA LYS A 136 -2.75 13.77 -15.89
C LYS A 136 -2.23 13.88 -14.46
N PRO A 137 -0.98 13.43 -14.19
CA PRO A 137 -0.33 13.67 -12.91
C PRO A 137 -0.29 15.16 -12.53
N HIS A 138 -0.60 15.46 -11.27
CA HIS A 138 -0.52 16.83 -10.73
C HIS A 138 0.86 17.18 -10.17
N LEU A 139 1.62 16.15 -9.77
CA LEU A 139 3.00 16.32 -9.35
C LEU A 139 3.88 16.53 -10.59
N VAL A 140 4.52 17.70 -10.68
CA VAL A 140 5.38 18.07 -11.80
C VAL A 140 6.68 18.65 -11.28
N PHE A 141 7.81 18.20 -11.83
CA PHE A 141 9.12 18.78 -11.56
C PHE A 141 9.30 20.05 -12.38
N THR A 142 9.94 21.08 -11.79
CA THR A 142 10.41 22.24 -12.52
C THR A 142 11.61 21.88 -13.42
N ASP A 143 11.96 22.78 -14.34
CA ASP A 143 13.13 22.57 -15.21
C ASP A 143 14.42 22.42 -14.39
N ASP A 144 14.62 23.27 -13.36
CA ASP A 144 15.78 23.18 -12.46
C ASP A 144 15.80 21.85 -11.69
N GLU A 145 14.65 21.37 -11.25
CA GLU A 145 14.55 20.06 -10.59
C GLU A 145 14.86 18.92 -11.56
N ARG A 146 14.42 19.01 -12.82
CA ARG A 146 14.79 18.01 -13.85
C ARG A 146 16.28 17.99 -14.11
N LEU A 147 16.89 19.15 -14.34
CA LEU A 147 18.34 19.27 -14.54
C LEU A 147 19.13 18.73 -13.36
N ARG A 148 18.68 19.03 -12.14
CA ARG A 148 19.28 18.49 -10.91
C ARG A 148 19.18 16.97 -10.85
N GLY A 149 18.01 16.40 -11.17
CA GLY A 149 17.80 14.95 -11.21
C GLY A 149 18.71 14.27 -12.23
N GLU A 150 18.76 14.80 -13.45
CA GLU A 150 19.61 14.29 -14.52
C GLU A 150 21.10 14.35 -14.15
N ALA A 151 21.55 15.45 -13.52
CA ALA A 151 22.93 15.57 -13.05
C ALA A 151 23.26 14.49 -12.00
N THR A 152 22.34 14.25 -11.05
CA THR A 152 22.54 13.20 -10.03
C THR A 152 22.53 11.80 -10.67
N LEU A 153 21.66 11.53 -11.64
CA LEU A 153 21.67 10.24 -12.36
C LEU A 153 23.01 10.02 -13.07
N LYS A 154 23.57 11.06 -13.68
CA LYS A 154 24.88 10.98 -14.31
C LYS A 154 26.00 10.69 -13.31
N GLU A 155 25.95 11.29 -12.12
CA GLU A 155 26.89 10.99 -11.02
C GLU A 155 26.78 9.53 -10.56
N LEU A 156 25.57 8.95 -10.63
CA LEU A 156 25.31 7.54 -10.32
C LEU A 156 25.62 6.59 -11.49
N GLY A 157 26.20 7.11 -12.59
CA GLY A 157 26.67 6.31 -13.73
C GLY A 157 25.63 6.07 -14.82
N LEU A 158 24.47 6.74 -14.79
CA LEU A 158 23.47 6.62 -15.84
C LEU A 158 23.78 7.59 -16.99
N GLY A 159 23.73 7.10 -18.23
CA GLY A 159 23.82 7.88 -19.44
C GLY A 159 22.46 8.36 -19.96
N PRO A 160 22.46 9.23 -20.98
CA PRO A 160 21.22 9.64 -21.64
C PRO A 160 20.49 8.43 -22.25
N GLY A 161 19.23 8.25 -21.86
CA GLY A 161 18.38 7.15 -22.35
C GLY A 161 18.46 5.87 -21.52
N ASP A 162 19.34 5.78 -20.52
CA ASP A 162 19.33 4.65 -19.59
C ASP A 162 18.02 4.63 -18.81
N GLN A 163 17.47 3.43 -18.67
CA GLN A 163 16.24 3.19 -17.92
C GLN A 163 16.56 2.56 -16.57
N TRP A 164 15.68 2.77 -15.61
CA TRP A 164 15.83 2.16 -14.29
C TRP A 164 14.53 1.62 -13.74
N VAL A 165 14.69 0.65 -12.85
CA VAL A 165 13.62 0.02 -12.07
C VAL A 165 13.83 0.39 -10.60
N CYS A 166 12.77 0.80 -9.93
CA CYS A 166 12.77 0.96 -8.48
C CYS A 166 12.39 -0.36 -7.82
N LEU A 167 13.21 -0.82 -6.88
CA LEU A 167 12.95 -2.01 -6.07
C LEU A 167 12.65 -1.59 -4.63
N MET A 168 11.39 -1.69 -4.21
CA MET A 168 10.94 -1.30 -2.88
C MET A 168 10.47 -2.52 -2.09
N VAL A 169 11.37 -3.09 -1.29
CA VAL A 169 11.08 -4.23 -0.41
C VAL A 169 10.94 -3.73 1.01
N ARG A 170 9.78 -3.97 1.61
CA ARG A 170 9.47 -3.56 2.98
C ARG A 170 10.23 -4.40 3.98
N ASP A 171 10.77 -3.75 5.02
CA ASP A 171 11.26 -4.37 6.23
C ASP A 171 10.77 -3.60 7.49
N ALA A 172 11.03 -4.15 8.68
CA ALA A 172 10.56 -3.60 9.95
C ALA A 172 11.28 -2.32 10.39
N ALA A 173 12.39 -1.91 9.75
CA ALA A 173 13.26 -0.85 10.27
C ALA A 173 12.62 0.55 10.26
N TYR A 174 11.73 0.84 9.32
CA TYR A 174 11.13 2.16 9.18
C TYR A 174 10.15 2.50 10.33
N LEU A 175 9.40 1.52 10.80
CA LEU A 175 8.41 1.70 11.88
C LEU A 175 8.49 0.52 12.87
N PRO A 176 9.57 0.41 13.64
CA PRO A 176 9.83 -0.77 14.48
C PRO A 176 8.82 -0.94 15.63
N THR A 177 8.04 0.08 15.94
CA THR A 177 6.98 0.03 16.97
C THR A 177 5.64 -0.49 16.43
N LEU A 178 5.48 -0.62 15.11
CA LEU A 178 4.25 -1.09 14.47
C LEU A 178 4.37 -2.58 14.08
N THR A 179 4.65 -3.43 15.07
CA THR A 179 4.83 -4.88 14.89
C THR A 179 3.61 -5.58 14.32
N TYR A 180 2.42 -5.03 14.51
CA TYR A 180 1.18 -5.56 13.94
C TYR A 180 1.14 -5.57 12.39
N HIS A 181 2.09 -4.89 11.73
CA HIS A 181 2.27 -4.90 10.28
C HIS A 181 3.40 -5.84 9.80
N ALA A 182 3.99 -6.66 10.68
CA ALA A 182 5.11 -7.54 10.32
C ALA A 182 4.77 -8.56 9.22
N TYR A 183 3.51 -8.95 9.11
CA TYR A 183 3.00 -9.82 8.03
C TYR A 183 3.32 -9.31 6.61
N ARG A 184 3.69 -8.03 6.44
CA ARG A 184 4.07 -7.40 5.18
C ARG A 184 5.58 -7.35 4.94
N ASP A 185 6.39 -7.65 5.94
CA ASP A 185 7.84 -7.58 5.83
C ASP A 185 8.36 -8.72 4.97
N CYS A 186 9.44 -8.48 4.23
CA CYS A 186 10.04 -9.40 3.28
C CYS A 186 11.55 -9.30 3.31
N ASP A 187 12.22 -10.38 2.90
CA ASP A 187 13.67 -10.40 2.78
C ASP A 187 14.11 -9.84 1.42
N VAL A 188 14.91 -8.77 1.43
CA VAL A 188 15.42 -8.15 0.20
C VAL A 188 16.34 -9.09 -0.59
N ASP A 189 17.02 -10.04 0.06
CA ASP A 189 17.94 -10.97 -0.62
C ASP A 189 17.21 -11.93 -1.58
N THR A 190 15.91 -12.18 -1.37
CA THR A 190 15.10 -12.98 -2.29
C THR A 190 14.87 -12.30 -3.66
N TYR A 191 15.22 -11.03 -3.78
CA TYR A 191 15.14 -10.25 -5.03
C TYR A 191 16.46 -10.20 -5.82
N ALA A 192 17.53 -10.87 -5.34
CA ALA A 192 18.85 -10.78 -5.94
C ALA A 192 18.87 -11.23 -7.41
N ASP A 193 18.28 -12.36 -7.73
CA ASP A 193 18.25 -12.90 -9.10
C ASP A 193 17.41 -12.03 -10.05
N ALA A 194 16.29 -11.50 -9.58
CA ALA A 194 15.48 -10.55 -10.34
C ALA A 194 16.22 -9.24 -10.63
N ALA A 195 16.98 -8.73 -9.65
CA ALA A 195 17.79 -7.52 -9.84
C ALA A 195 18.95 -7.75 -10.82
N LEU A 196 19.62 -8.88 -10.74
CA LEU A 196 20.68 -9.27 -11.69
C LEU A 196 20.12 -9.41 -13.11
N MET A 197 19.02 -10.12 -13.27
CA MET A 197 18.35 -10.28 -14.58
C MET A 197 17.99 -8.92 -15.19
N LEU A 198 17.45 -7.98 -14.40
CA LEU A 198 17.14 -6.63 -14.88
C LEU A 198 18.41 -5.87 -15.29
N ALA A 199 19.49 -5.99 -14.51
CA ALA A 199 20.76 -5.35 -14.82
C ALA A 199 21.39 -5.92 -16.11
N GLU A 200 21.29 -7.23 -16.36
CA GLU A 200 21.71 -7.89 -17.61
C GLU A 200 20.87 -7.45 -18.82
N ARG A 201 19.58 -7.14 -18.60
CA ARG A 201 18.71 -6.54 -19.63
C ARG A 201 19.02 -5.06 -19.92
N GLY A 202 19.92 -4.45 -19.14
CA GLY A 202 20.36 -3.07 -19.35
C GLY A 202 19.69 -2.05 -18.43
N TYR A 203 18.77 -2.44 -17.55
CA TYR A 203 18.19 -1.54 -16.55
C TYR A 203 19.17 -1.25 -15.44
N HIS A 204 19.13 -0.02 -14.90
CA HIS A 204 19.65 0.23 -13.57
C HIS A 204 18.58 -0.17 -12.53
N VAL A 205 18.99 -0.78 -11.44
CA VAL A 205 18.09 -1.17 -10.35
C VAL A 205 18.43 -0.35 -9.11
N PHE A 206 17.47 0.43 -8.63
CA PHE A 206 17.60 1.20 -7.39
C PHE A 206 16.81 0.54 -6.27
N ARG A 207 17.50 -0.04 -5.29
CA ARG A 207 16.83 -0.47 -4.07
C ARG A 207 16.47 0.77 -3.26
N MET A 208 15.16 0.98 -3.13
CA MET A 208 14.56 2.15 -2.49
C MET A 208 14.35 1.95 -1.00
N GLY A 209 14.29 3.05 -0.26
CA GLY A 209 13.99 3.07 1.17
C GLY A 209 14.65 4.26 1.86
N LYS A 210 14.09 4.69 2.98
CA LYS A 210 14.66 5.78 3.80
C LYS A 210 15.43 5.24 5.00
N THR A 211 14.96 4.15 5.56
CA THR A 211 15.55 3.46 6.71
C THR A 211 15.29 1.97 6.53
N MET A 212 16.35 1.20 6.45
CA MET A 212 16.28 -0.22 6.14
C MET A 212 17.12 -1.01 7.14
N ALA A 213 16.74 -2.28 7.41
CA ALA A 213 17.38 -3.11 8.42
C ALA A 213 18.73 -3.66 7.95
N LYS A 214 18.85 -4.01 6.67
CA LYS A 214 20.07 -4.60 6.11
C LYS A 214 20.36 -4.08 4.71
N PRO A 215 21.65 -4.08 4.28
CA PRO A 215 22.02 -3.72 2.92
C PRO A 215 21.56 -4.78 1.91
N PHE A 216 21.43 -4.36 0.66
CA PHE A 216 21.23 -5.24 -0.48
C PHE A 216 22.57 -5.62 -1.08
N ASN A 217 23.07 -6.79 -0.75
CA ASN A 217 24.45 -7.22 -1.01
C ASN A 217 24.68 -7.75 -2.43
N VAL A 218 23.96 -7.27 -3.43
CA VAL A 218 24.15 -7.64 -4.84
C VAL A 218 25.14 -6.67 -5.48
N LYS A 219 26.28 -7.18 -5.92
CA LYS A 219 27.34 -6.36 -6.55
C LYS A 219 27.23 -6.41 -8.07
N HIS A 220 26.74 -5.34 -8.66
CA HIS A 220 26.72 -5.15 -10.10
C HIS A 220 26.77 -3.64 -10.41
N PRO A 221 27.45 -3.18 -11.47
CA PRO A 221 27.58 -1.73 -11.79
C PRO A 221 26.25 -1.00 -12.00
N ARG A 222 25.19 -1.72 -12.34
CA ARG A 222 23.83 -1.17 -12.56
C ARG A 222 22.90 -1.40 -11.38
N ILE A 223 23.36 -1.95 -10.26
CA ILE A 223 22.53 -2.17 -9.06
C ILE A 223 23.02 -1.24 -7.95
N HIS A 224 22.12 -0.42 -7.46
CA HIS A 224 22.39 0.64 -6.48
C HIS A 224 21.56 0.39 -5.22
N ASP A 225 22.21 0.23 -4.07
CA ASP A 225 21.52 0.21 -2.79
C ASP A 225 21.28 1.62 -2.28
N PHE A 226 20.49 2.39 -3.06
CA PHE A 226 20.19 3.81 -2.81
C PHE A 226 19.70 4.07 -1.37
N ALA A 227 19.10 3.08 -0.74
CA ALA A 227 18.64 3.19 0.63
C ALA A 227 19.77 3.21 1.66
N MET A 228 20.94 2.60 1.37
CA MET A 228 22.03 2.40 2.34
C MET A 228 23.44 2.79 1.84
N ASP A 229 23.59 3.15 0.59
CA ASP A 229 24.89 3.59 0.02
C ASP A 229 25.28 5.03 0.37
N GLY A 230 24.45 5.75 1.10
CA GLY A 230 24.68 7.13 1.51
C GLY A 230 24.25 8.19 0.48
N THR A 231 23.71 7.78 -0.66
CA THR A 231 23.25 8.71 -1.73
C THR A 231 21.80 9.13 -1.57
N TYR A 232 21.08 8.55 -0.61
CA TYR A 232 19.66 8.86 -0.38
C TYR A 232 19.42 10.36 -0.16
N SER A 233 18.48 10.89 -0.91
CA SER A 233 17.86 12.19 -0.62
C SER A 233 16.34 12.13 -0.87
N ASP A 234 15.57 12.93 -0.13
CA ASP A 234 14.13 13.01 -0.29
C ASP A 234 13.73 13.37 -1.74
N PHE A 235 14.46 14.33 -2.32
CA PHE A 235 14.29 14.74 -3.72
C PHE A 235 14.51 13.57 -4.69
N MET A 236 15.66 12.88 -4.58
CA MET A 236 15.97 11.76 -5.48
C MET A 236 15.06 10.57 -5.25
N GLY A 237 14.61 10.32 -4.02
CA GLY A 237 13.60 9.30 -3.73
C GLY A 237 12.29 9.53 -4.49
N VAL A 238 11.86 10.78 -4.64
CA VAL A 238 10.69 11.16 -5.46
C VAL A 238 11.02 11.11 -6.95
N TYR A 239 12.18 11.62 -7.36
CA TYR A 239 12.60 11.68 -8.75
C TYR A 239 12.75 10.31 -9.39
N LEU A 240 13.41 9.38 -8.70
CA LEU A 240 13.57 7.99 -9.16
C LEU A 240 12.20 7.30 -9.33
N GLY A 241 11.29 7.44 -8.35
CA GLY A 241 9.94 6.87 -8.44
C GLY A 241 9.08 7.48 -9.55
N ALA A 242 9.29 8.78 -9.84
CA ALA A 242 8.52 9.49 -10.88
C ALA A 242 8.88 9.08 -12.30
N TYR A 243 10.13 8.71 -12.54
CA TYR A 243 10.64 8.47 -13.89
C TYR A 243 11.12 7.03 -14.13
N CYS A 244 10.96 6.11 -13.17
CA CYS A 244 11.30 4.70 -13.38
C CYS A 244 10.53 4.09 -14.56
N ALA A 245 11.11 3.10 -15.22
CA ALA A 245 10.41 2.31 -16.24
C ALA A 245 9.22 1.57 -15.61
N PHE A 246 9.43 0.96 -14.44
CA PHE A 246 8.43 0.39 -13.57
C PHE A 246 8.97 0.26 -12.13
N CYS A 247 8.10 -0.08 -11.19
CA CYS A 247 8.49 -0.30 -9.80
C CYS A 247 8.12 -1.73 -9.37
N VAL A 248 9.09 -2.45 -8.79
CA VAL A 248 8.86 -3.72 -8.08
C VAL A 248 8.65 -3.41 -6.61
N SER A 249 7.53 -3.83 -6.02
CA SER A 249 7.20 -3.48 -4.64
C SER A 249 6.46 -4.58 -3.89
N THR A 250 6.64 -4.58 -2.55
CA THR A 250 5.90 -5.42 -1.60
C THR A 250 4.72 -4.67 -0.95
N SER A 251 4.09 -3.75 -1.66
CA SER A 251 2.96 -2.95 -1.18
C SER A 251 3.33 -2.04 0.00
N THR A 252 4.03 -0.95 -0.29
CA THR A 252 4.43 0.06 0.69
C THR A 252 3.73 1.41 0.48
N GLY A 253 3.79 2.30 1.47
CA GLY A 253 3.28 3.67 1.28
C GLY A 253 4.07 4.49 0.25
N TRP A 254 5.33 4.14 -0.03
CA TRP A 254 6.15 4.81 -1.03
C TRP A 254 5.64 4.58 -2.46
N ASP A 255 4.92 3.49 -2.71
CA ASP A 255 4.33 3.12 -4.01
C ASP A 255 3.39 4.19 -4.55
N ALA A 256 2.83 5.02 -3.67
CA ALA A 256 1.99 6.13 -4.09
C ALA A 256 2.74 7.14 -4.98
N ILE A 257 4.08 7.21 -4.90
CA ILE A 257 4.88 8.07 -5.77
C ILE A 257 4.83 7.58 -7.22
N PRO A 258 5.33 6.37 -7.56
CA PRO A 258 5.24 5.88 -8.94
C PRO A 258 3.78 5.83 -9.45
N GLN A 259 2.81 5.47 -8.61
CA GLN A 259 1.40 5.48 -9.01
C GLN A 259 0.90 6.89 -9.37
N ALA A 260 1.23 7.92 -8.57
CA ALA A 260 0.87 9.31 -8.86
C ALA A 260 1.45 9.80 -10.20
N PHE A 261 2.63 9.32 -10.57
CA PHE A 261 3.26 9.59 -11.86
C PHE A 261 2.86 8.58 -12.96
N ARG A 262 1.84 7.71 -12.70
CA ARG A 262 1.30 6.72 -13.65
C ARG A 262 2.36 5.73 -14.13
N ARG A 263 3.32 5.36 -13.25
CA ARG A 263 4.32 4.34 -13.57
C ARG A 263 3.75 2.96 -13.32
N PRO A 264 4.07 1.99 -14.20
CA PRO A 264 3.67 0.60 -14.03
C PRO A 264 4.24 0.00 -12.74
N MET A 265 3.47 -0.91 -12.12
CA MET A 265 3.84 -1.57 -10.87
C MET A 265 3.93 -3.08 -11.06
N CYS A 266 4.96 -3.69 -10.48
CA CYS A 266 5.08 -5.13 -10.32
C CYS A 266 5.02 -5.46 -8.83
N TYR A 267 3.87 -5.90 -8.35
CA TYR A 267 3.71 -6.26 -6.95
C TYR A 267 4.07 -7.72 -6.72
N THR A 268 4.92 -7.94 -5.72
CA THR A 268 5.27 -9.26 -5.20
C THR A 268 4.98 -9.32 -3.72
N ASN A 269 4.76 -10.49 -3.19
CA ASN A 269 4.44 -10.65 -1.76
C ASN A 269 3.26 -9.76 -1.32
N PHE A 270 2.32 -9.51 -2.22
CA PHE A 270 1.23 -8.58 -1.94
C PHE A 270 0.31 -9.15 -0.85
N VAL A 271 0.00 -8.33 0.15
CA VAL A 271 -0.95 -8.63 1.22
C VAL A 271 -1.49 -7.34 1.83
N PRO A 272 -2.78 -7.24 2.20
CA PRO A 272 -3.84 -8.25 2.08
C PRO A 272 -4.32 -8.51 0.64
N PHE A 273 -4.74 -9.73 0.35
CA PHE A 273 -5.11 -10.17 -1.01
C PHE A 273 -6.22 -9.33 -1.66
N GLU A 274 -7.30 -9.08 -0.95
CA GLU A 274 -8.43 -8.27 -1.47
C GLU A 274 -8.09 -6.77 -1.57
N TYR A 275 -6.90 -6.34 -1.11
CA TYR A 275 -6.46 -4.95 -1.19
C TYR A 275 -5.65 -4.66 -2.45
N ILE A 276 -5.57 -5.62 -3.39
CA ILE A 276 -4.89 -5.44 -4.69
C ILE A 276 -5.41 -4.17 -5.38
N PRO A 277 -4.51 -3.26 -5.86
CA PRO A 277 -4.89 -2.03 -6.55
C PRO A 277 -5.32 -2.33 -8.00
N THR A 278 -6.58 -2.74 -8.18
CA THR A 278 -7.11 -3.24 -9.46
C THR A 278 -7.11 -2.22 -10.59
N TRP A 279 -7.11 -0.93 -10.30
CA TRP A 279 -7.15 0.18 -11.26
C TRP A 279 -5.84 0.44 -12.03
N LEU A 280 -4.73 -0.23 -11.66
CA LEU A 280 -3.42 0.04 -12.24
C LEU A 280 -3.23 -0.66 -13.59
N PRO A 281 -3.16 0.08 -14.72
CA PRO A 281 -2.88 -0.51 -16.03
C PRO A 281 -1.41 -0.89 -16.15
N ASN A 282 -1.10 -1.78 -17.08
CA ASN A 282 0.27 -2.21 -17.38
C ASN A 282 1.04 -2.66 -16.13
N SER A 283 0.36 -3.27 -15.19
CA SER A 283 0.90 -3.67 -13.90
C SER A 283 0.64 -5.14 -13.63
N LEU A 284 1.52 -5.77 -12.87
CA LEU A 284 1.43 -7.17 -12.47
C LEU A 284 1.37 -7.30 -10.94
N VAL A 285 0.74 -8.37 -10.47
CA VAL A 285 0.69 -8.72 -9.04
C VAL A 285 0.82 -10.22 -8.83
N ILE A 286 1.60 -10.59 -7.82
CA ILE A 286 1.54 -11.88 -7.15
C ILE A 286 1.48 -11.64 -5.63
N TRP A 287 0.80 -12.50 -4.90
CA TRP A 287 0.55 -12.30 -3.47
C TRP A 287 1.26 -13.35 -2.62
N LYS A 288 1.42 -13.07 -1.32
CA LYS A 288 1.95 -14.05 -0.36
C LYS A 288 1.08 -15.30 -0.36
N HIS A 289 1.71 -16.46 -0.21
CA HIS A 289 1.00 -17.71 -0.05
C HIS A 289 0.24 -17.70 1.28
N HIS A 290 -1.05 -17.96 1.24
CA HIS A 290 -1.88 -18.20 2.41
C HIS A 290 -1.91 -19.71 2.64
N LEU A 291 -1.42 -20.16 3.78
CA LEU A 291 -1.30 -21.57 4.13
C LEU A 291 -2.19 -21.86 5.33
N LYS A 292 -2.91 -22.97 5.26
CA LYS A 292 -3.74 -23.50 6.35
C LYS A 292 -3.21 -24.86 6.77
N ALA A 293 -3.16 -25.11 8.07
CA ALA A 293 -2.72 -26.42 8.55
C ALA A 293 -3.71 -27.52 8.12
N THR A 294 -3.14 -28.64 7.66
CA THR A 294 -3.90 -29.82 7.24
C THR A 294 -4.34 -30.67 8.43
N LEU A 295 -3.60 -30.59 9.55
CA LEU A 295 -3.85 -31.34 10.78
C LEU A 295 -4.35 -30.41 11.86
N THR A 296 -5.53 -30.70 12.39
CA THR A 296 -6.08 -30.02 13.56
C THR A 296 -5.45 -30.61 14.82
N ARG A 297 -4.26 -30.16 15.20
CA ARG A 297 -3.71 -30.42 16.54
C ARG A 297 -4.10 -29.27 17.45
N VAL A 298 -4.89 -29.54 18.45
CA VAL A 298 -5.29 -28.56 19.44
C VAL A 298 -4.69 -28.94 20.78
N LYS A 299 -3.92 -28.07 21.42
CA LYS A 299 -3.65 -28.17 22.86
C LYS A 299 -4.96 -27.84 23.57
N GLY A 300 -5.69 -28.87 23.92
CA GLY A 300 -6.95 -28.77 24.64
C GLY A 300 -7.31 -30.08 25.26
N LYS A 301 -8.29 -30.05 26.14
CA LYS A 301 -8.86 -31.22 26.78
C LYS A 301 -10.21 -31.49 26.15
N LEU A 302 -10.44 -32.75 25.73
CA LEU A 302 -11.78 -33.18 25.32
C LEU A 302 -12.69 -33.12 26.54
N VAL A 303 -13.76 -32.35 26.46
CA VAL A 303 -14.79 -32.24 27.49
C VAL A 303 -16.14 -32.55 26.86
N ASP A 304 -17.11 -32.96 27.69
CA ASP A 304 -18.49 -33.24 27.22
C ASP A 304 -19.05 -32.02 26.45
N GLY A 305 -19.26 -32.20 25.14
CA GLY A 305 -19.79 -31.18 24.24
C GLY A 305 -18.76 -30.40 23.42
N GLY A 306 -17.47 -30.85 23.34
CA GLY A 306 -16.45 -30.29 22.45
C GLY A 306 -15.05 -30.19 23.06
N TRP A 307 -14.18 -29.49 22.36
CA TRP A 307 -12.83 -29.19 22.82
C TRP A 307 -12.78 -27.89 23.60
N GLU A 308 -12.13 -27.90 24.77
CA GLU A 308 -11.76 -26.69 25.52
C GLU A 308 -10.35 -26.30 25.11
N ALA A 309 -10.19 -25.21 24.35
CA ALA A 309 -8.91 -24.68 23.94
C ALA A 309 -8.37 -23.68 24.95
N TYR A 310 -7.05 -23.66 25.15
CA TYR A 310 -6.36 -22.64 25.94
C TYR A 310 -6.00 -21.49 25.02
N THR A 311 -6.47 -20.29 25.31
CA THR A 311 -6.09 -19.05 24.65
C THR A 311 -5.40 -18.14 25.66
N ASP A 312 -4.59 -17.19 25.21
CA ASP A 312 -3.90 -16.20 26.08
C ASP A 312 -4.87 -15.34 26.92
N SER A 313 -6.16 -15.35 26.56
CA SER A 313 -7.23 -14.64 27.30
C SER A 313 -8.04 -15.51 28.27
N GLY A 314 -7.69 -16.81 28.43
CA GLY A 314 -8.36 -17.75 29.31
C GLY A 314 -9.03 -18.93 28.60
N LYS A 315 -9.72 -19.79 29.38
CA LYS A 315 -10.40 -20.97 28.86
C LYS A 315 -11.69 -20.57 28.14
N GLY A 316 -11.86 -20.97 26.88
CA GLY A 316 -13.07 -20.79 26.10
C GLY A 316 -13.51 -22.05 25.38
N LYS A 317 -14.84 -22.28 25.25
CA LYS A 317 -15.35 -23.30 24.34
C LYS A 317 -15.28 -22.79 22.93
N VAL A 318 -14.67 -23.58 22.03
CA VAL A 318 -14.50 -23.18 20.65
C VAL A 318 -15.07 -24.25 19.73
N GLN A 319 -15.98 -23.83 18.85
CA GLN A 319 -16.44 -24.62 17.72
C GLN A 319 -15.62 -24.25 16.50
N GLY A 320 -14.78 -25.17 16.00
CA GLY A 320 -13.98 -24.98 14.81
C GLY A 320 -12.54 -25.49 14.94
N SER A 321 -11.82 -25.49 13.85
CA SER A 321 -10.43 -25.95 13.78
C SER A 321 -9.50 -24.88 14.35
N PHE A 322 -8.71 -25.21 15.36
CA PHE A 322 -7.72 -24.32 15.99
C PHE A 322 -6.32 -24.91 15.92
N ILE A 323 -5.33 -24.04 15.83
CA ILE A 323 -3.93 -24.40 15.82
C ILE A 323 -3.29 -23.91 17.12
N SER A 324 -2.57 -24.80 17.82
CA SER A 324 -1.62 -24.40 18.83
C SER A 324 -0.38 -23.88 18.13
N LEU A 325 -0.03 -22.64 18.43
CA LEU A 325 1.11 -21.94 17.82
C LEU A 325 2.41 -22.20 18.60
N GLU A 326 2.78 -23.43 18.78
CA GLU A 326 4.18 -23.77 18.95
C GLU A 326 4.66 -24.23 17.57
N ASP A 327 5.23 -23.28 16.79
CA ASP A 327 5.70 -23.47 15.41
C ASP A 327 6.73 -24.59 15.23
N ASP A 328 7.32 -25.06 16.32
CA ASP A 328 8.39 -26.08 16.33
C ASP A 328 7.91 -27.53 16.09
N GLU A 329 6.59 -27.77 16.08
CA GLU A 329 6.04 -29.12 15.90
C GLU A 329 5.41 -29.37 14.51
N LEU A 330 5.18 -28.34 13.69
CA LEU A 330 4.60 -28.50 12.35
C LEU A 330 5.68 -28.48 11.27
N THR A 331 5.67 -29.48 10.42
CA THR A 331 6.55 -29.57 9.23
C THR A 331 5.91 -28.89 8.03
N ASP A 332 6.66 -28.60 6.98
CA ASP A 332 6.11 -28.02 5.74
C ASP A 332 5.01 -28.88 5.11
N GLN A 333 4.95 -30.19 5.38
CA GLN A 333 3.92 -31.11 4.90
C GLN A 333 2.57 -30.94 5.61
N ASP A 334 2.58 -30.28 6.77
CA ASP A 334 1.38 -30.02 7.54
C ASP A 334 0.61 -28.77 7.08
N TRP A 335 1.16 -28.04 6.11
CA TRP A 335 0.57 -26.84 5.56
C TRP A 335 0.15 -27.03 4.10
N LYS A 336 -1.07 -26.66 3.79
CA LYS A 336 -1.56 -26.62 2.41
C LYS A 336 -1.93 -25.21 1.99
N HIS A 337 -1.77 -24.92 0.71
CA HIS A 337 -2.20 -23.65 0.12
C HIS A 337 -3.72 -23.52 0.18
N MET A 338 -4.18 -22.35 0.60
CA MET A 338 -5.58 -22.00 0.57
C MET A 338 -5.99 -21.65 -0.86
N SER A 339 -7.17 -22.07 -1.27
CA SER A 339 -7.79 -21.58 -2.49
C SER A 339 -8.27 -20.13 -2.29
N ILE A 340 -8.60 -19.43 -3.40
CA ILE A 340 -9.11 -18.06 -3.33
C ILE A 340 -10.42 -18.00 -2.55
N GLU A 341 -11.31 -18.98 -2.74
CA GLU A 341 -12.54 -19.10 -1.98
C GLU A 341 -12.28 -19.31 -0.49
N GLU A 342 -11.30 -20.16 -0.12
CA GLU A 342 -10.93 -20.35 1.28
C GLU A 342 -10.36 -19.07 1.91
N ILE A 343 -9.61 -18.27 1.15
CA ILE A 343 -9.11 -16.95 1.61
C ILE A 343 -10.27 -15.99 1.84
N GLU A 344 -11.24 -15.96 0.92
CA GLU A 344 -12.43 -15.13 1.03
C GLU A 344 -13.32 -15.57 2.21
N ASP A 345 -13.69 -16.85 2.26
CA ASP A 345 -14.56 -17.42 3.30
C ASP A 345 -14.01 -17.24 4.70
N SER A 346 -12.68 -17.28 4.87
CA SER A 346 -12.00 -17.03 6.15
C SER A 346 -11.91 -15.55 6.50
N GLY A 347 -12.15 -14.63 5.56
CA GLY A 347 -11.92 -13.20 5.68
C GLY A 347 -10.44 -12.80 5.64
N ALA A 348 -9.52 -13.75 5.39
CA ALA A 348 -8.08 -13.50 5.37
C ALA A 348 -7.64 -12.54 4.27
N GLY A 349 -8.43 -12.42 3.22
CA GLY A 349 -8.21 -11.46 2.14
C GLY A 349 -8.19 -10.00 2.61
N MET A 350 -8.80 -9.71 3.77
CA MET A 350 -8.91 -8.35 4.34
C MET A 350 -8.18 -8.17 5.68
N PHE A 351 -7.43 -9.14 6.16
CA PHE A 351 -6.71 -9.00 7.42
C PHE A 351 -5.62 -7.93 7.34
N MET A 352 -5.65 -6.98 8.27
CA MET A 352 -4.75 -5.83 8.32
C MET A 352 -3.71 -5.91 9.43
N GLN A 353 -3.76 -6.97 10.26
CA GLN A 353 -2.88 -7.16 11.39
C GLN A 353 -2.34 -8.59 11.43
N GLU A 354 -1.09 -8.75 11.85
CA GLU A 354 -0.44 -10.06 12.06
C GLU A 354 -1.31 -11.01 12.90
N GLN A 355 -1.88 -10.49 13.99
CA GLN A 355 -2.70 -11.27 14.91
C GLN A 355 -3.98 -11.83 14.29
N ASP A 356 -4.50 -11.23 13.22
CA ASP A 356 -5.70 -11.72 12.56
C ASP A 356 -5.41 -13.04 11.83
N PHE A 357 -4.27 -13.12 11.14
CA PHE A 357 -3.79 -14.36 10.51
C PHE A 357 -3.52 -15.44 11.55
N VAL A 358 -2.83 -15.08 12.64
CA VAL A 358 -2.54 -15.98 13.75
C VAL A 358 -3.83 -16.57 14.35
N ARG A 359 -4.83 -15.72 14.65
CA ARG A 359 -6.13 -16.16 15.19
C ARG A 359 -6.90 -17.06 14.25
N ALA A 360 -6.78 -16.84 12.95
CA ALA A 360 -7.41 -17.67 11.93
C ALA A 360 -6.65 -18.98 11.64
N GLY A 361 -5.48 -19.18 12.27
CA GLY A 361 -4.61 -20.33 12.00
C GLY A 361 -4.04 -20.33 10.58
N ILE A 362 -3.77 -19.15 10.05
CA ILE A 362 -3.25 -18.94 8.70
C ILE A 362 -1.80 -18.49 8.82
N LYS A 363 -0.90 -19.20 8.11
CA LYS A 363 0.50 -18.84 7.94
C LYS A 363 0.67 -18.16 6.58
N LEU A 364 1.33 -17.00 6.58
CA LEU A 364 1.77 -16.36 5.35
C LEU A 364 3.18 -16.82 5.01
N LYS A 365 3.41 -17.21 3.75
CA LYS A 365 4.72 -17.54 3.22
C LYS A 365 5.04 -16.60 2.06
N ASP A 366 6.27 -16.10 2.02
CA ASP A 366 6.73 -15.22 0.96
C ASP A 366 6.82 -15.95 -0.37
N ASN A 367 6.71 -15.18 -1.45
CA ASN A 367 7.02 -15.68 -2.78
C ASN A 367 8.47 -16.14 -2.84
N THR A 368 8.72 -17.23 -3.55
CA THR A 368 10.08 -17.74 -3.74
C THR A 368 10.90 -16.81 -4.66
N PRO A 369 12.26 -16.86 -4.59
CA PRO A 369 13.10 -16.12 -5.53
C PRO A 369 12.75 -16.39 -7.00
N GLU A 370 12.38 -17.63 -7.32
CA GLU A 370 11.97 -18.05 -8.66
C GLU A 370 10.64 -17.40 -9.10
N GLU A 371 9.62 -17.37 -8.22
CA GLU A 371 8.35 -16.71 -8.49
C GLU A 371 8.54 -15.19 -8.69
N ILE A 372 9.42 -14.57 -7.87
CA ILE A 372 9.77 -13.16 -7.99
C ILE A 372 10.49 -12.90 -9.31
N LEU A 373 11.50 -13.71 -9.65
CA LEU A 373 12.24 -13.61 -10.91
C LEU A 373 11.29 -13.69 -12.12
N GLU A 374 10.37 -14.63 -12.10
CA GLU A 374 9.44 -14.88 -13.19
C GLU A 374 8.48 -13.71 -13.41
N VAL A 375 7.83 -13.21 -12.37
CA VAL A 375 6.89 -12.09 -12.53
C VAL A 375 7.61 -10.78 -12.89
N VAL A 376 8.83 -10.56 -12.38
CA VAL A 376 9.66 -9.40 -12.73
C VAL A 376 10.15 -9.50 -14.18
N SER A 377 10.49 -10.72 -14.66
CA SER A 377 10.82 -10.97 -16.06
C SER A 377 9.62 -10.72 -16.98
N GLU A 378 8.43 -11.24 -16.63
CA GLU A 378 7.18 -10.98 -17.36
C GLU A 378 6.89 -9.47 -17.42
N MET A 379 7.10 -8.74 -16.32
CA MET A 379 6.93 -7.30 -16.25
C MET A 379 7.88 -6.58 -17.21
N ALA A 380 9.15 -6.95 -17.22
CA ALA A 380 10.12 -6.39 -18.15
C ALA A 380 9.76 -6.68 -19.61
N ASP A 381 9.34 -7.90 -19.92
CA ASP A 381 8.88 -8.28 -21.27
C ASP A 381 7.65 -7.47 -21.71
N MET A 382 6.74 -7.19 -20.79
CA MET A 382 5.56 -6.37 -21.06
C MET A 382 5.95 -4.90 -21.34
N ILE A 383 6.87 -4.32 -20.57
CA ILE A 383 7.36 -2.97 -20.78
C ILE A 383 8.14 -2.84 -22.09
N GLU A 384 8.89 -3.86 -22.45
CA GLU A 384 9.66 -3.94 -23.71
C GLU A 384 8.79 -4.30 -24.93
N GLY A 385 7.49 -4.54 -24.73
CA GLY A 385 6.56 -4.91 -25.80
C GLY A 385 6.76 -6.34 -26.36
N LYS A 386 7.40 -7.23 -25.60
CA LYS A 386 7.73 -8.60 -26.00
C LYS A 386 6.64 -9.63 -25.64
N SER A 387 5.76 -9.30 -24.70
CA SER A 387 4.69 -10.20 -24.26
C SER A 387 3.31 -9.70 -24.69
N ALA A 388 2.44 -10.62 -25.15
CA ALA A 388 1.04 -10.34 -25.33
C ALA A 388 0.27 -10.57 -24.00
N PRO A 389 -0.76 -9.77 -23.68
CA PRO A 389 -1.60 -10.03 -22.53
C PRO A 389 -2.34 -11.37 -22.69
N ASP A 390 -2.32 -12.19 -21.65
CA ASP A 390 -3.15 -13.39 -21.51
C ASP A 390 -4.56 -13.03 -21.02
N ASN A 391 -5.51 -13.95 -21.26
CA ASN A 391 -6.88 -13.76 -20.80
C ASN A 391 -7.01 -14.25 -19.35
N GLN A 392 -7.28 -13.34 -18.42
CA GLN A 392 -7.49 -13.60 -17.00
C GLN A 392 -8.94 -13.34 -16.55
N THR A 393 -9.88 -13.25 -17.48
CA THR A 393 -11.28 -12.90 -17.19
C THR A 393 -11.89 -13.82 -16.15
N GLU A 394 -11.72 -15.14 -16.27
CA GLU A 394 -12.29 -16.11 -15.32
C GLU A 394 -11.79 -15.90 -13.88
N PHE A 395 -10.50 -15.55 -13.71
CA PHE A 395 -9.96 -15.23 -12.40
C PHE A 395 -10.61 -13.98 -11.81
N TRP A 396 -10.67 -12.89 -12.60
CA TRP A 396 -11.17 -11.61 -12.11
C TRP A 396 -12.69 -11.59 -11.91
N GLU A 397 -13.46 -12.45 -12.57
CA GLU A 397 -14.88 -12.66 -12.31
C GLU A 397 -15.14 -13.29 -10.93
N LYS A 398 -14.19 -14.09 -10.46
CA LYS A 398 -14.23 -14.76 -9.15
C LYS A 398 -13.47 -14.02 -8.05
N PHE A 399 -12.76 -12.96 -8.41
CA PHE A 399 -12.03 -12.15 -7.43
C PHE A 399 -13.01 -11.49 -6.46
N PRO A 400 -12.76 -11.60 -5.14
CA PRO A 400 -13.67 -11.02 -4.16
C PRO A 400 -13.79 -9.51 -4.33
N ARG A 401 -15.00 -9.05 -4.48
CA ARG A 401 -15.32 -7.63 -4.54
C ARG A 401 -16.09 -7.22 -3.30
N SER A 402 -15.88 -7.93 -2.21
CA SER A 402 -16.63 -7.74 -0.99
C SER A 402 -16.48 -6.32 -0.48
N SER A 403 -17.60 -5.68 -0.26
CA SER A 403 -17.73 -4.37 0.35
C SER A 403 -18.08 -4.52 1.82
N SER A 404 -17.23 -5.13 2.63
CA SER A 404 -17.36 -5.03 4.09
C SER A 404 -17.12 -3.60 4.58
N LEU A 405 -16.66 -2.74 3.68
CA LEU A 405 -16.38 -1.33 3.92
C LEU A 405 -17.52 -0.47 3.33
N SER A 406 -17.72 0.70 3.91
CA SER A 406 -18.74 1.68 3.48
C SER A 406 -18.56 2.19 2.04
N GLU A 407 -17.39 1.98 1.44
CA GLU A 407 -17.06 2.37 0.07
C GLU A 407 -16.43 1.19 -0.70
N PRO A 408 -16.66 1.09 -2.03
CA PRO A 408 -16.07 0.03 -2.83
C PRO A 408 -14.54 0.16 -2.87
N LEU A 409 -13.85 -0.98 -2.74
CA LEU A 409 -12.39 -1.04 -2.84
C LEU A 409 -11.89 -1.03 -4.28
N HIS A 410 -12.70 -1.49 -5.21
CA HIS A 410 -12.33 -1.77 -6.58
C HIS A 410 -13.21 -1.02 -7.57
N GLY A 411 -12.57 -0.47 -8.61
CA GLY A 411 -13.20 0.04 -9.81
C GLY A 411 -13.04 -0.92 -10.98
N GLU A 412 -12.67 -0.41 -12.14
CA GLU A 412 -12.31 -1.20 -13.30
C GLU A 412 -11.04 -2.00 -13.03
N ILE A 413 -11.03 -3.27 -13.44
CA ILE A 413 -9.86 -4.13 -13.26
C ILE A 413 -8.95 -3.99 -14.46
N ARG A 414 -7.74 -3.49 -14.23
CA ARG A 414 -6.69 -3.26 -15.22
C ARG A 414 -5.38 -3.96 -14.91
N ILE A 415 -5.12 -4.26 -13.63
CA ILE A 415 -3.95 -5.02 -13.22
C ILE A 415 -4.08 -6.48 -13.66
N ARG A 416 -2.95 -7.15 -13.84
CA ARG A 416 -2.91 -8.58 -14.19
C ARG A 416 -2.16 -9.34 -13.09
N VAL A 417 -2.49 -10.60 -12.94
CA VAL A 417 -1.70 -11.53 -12.13
C VAL A 417 -0.55 -12.06 -12.98
N GLY A 418 0.62 -12.31 -12.40
CA GLY A 418 1.73 -12.97 -13.07
C GLY A 418 1.26 -14.30 -13.69
N ALA A 419 1.47 -14.49 -14.97
CA ALA A 419 0.83 -15.55 -15.75
C ALA A 419 1.16 -16.96 -15.25
N LYS A 420 2.45 -17.22 -14.93
CA LYS A 420 2.87 -18.52 -14.39
C LYS A 420 2.31 -18.75 -12.98
N PHE A 421 2.39 -17.75 -12.12
CA PHE A 421 1.84 -17.82 -10.78
C PHE A 421 0.33 -18.13 -10.79
N LEU A 422 -0.42 -17.45 -11.65
CA LEU A 422 -1.85 -17.69 -11.80
C LEU A 422 -2.15 -19.12 -12.29
N LYS A 423 -1.39 -19.60 -13.27
CA LYS A 423 -1.57 -20.95 -13.84
C LYS A 423 -1.36 -22.03 -12.80
N GLU A 424 -0.31 -21.92 -11.99
CA GLU A 424 0.02 -22.88 -10.95
C GLU A 424 -1.05 -22.87 -9.86
N ARG A 425 -1.48 -21.71 -9.40
CA ARG A 425 -2.55 -21.56 -8.39
C ARG A 425 -3.91 -22.03 -8.90
N TYR A 426 -4.20 -21.85 -10.18
CA TYR A 426 -5.46 -22.27 -10.78
C TYR A 426 -5.50 -23.77 -11.09
N ALA A 427 -4.34 -24.40 -11.39
CA ALA A 427 -4.22 -25.84 -11.59
C ALA A 427 -4.44 -26.62 -10.27
N GLU A 428 -3.82 -26.17 -9.18
CA GLU A 428 -4.02 -26.75 -7.85
C GLU A 428 -5.52 -26.78 -7.45
N ARG A 429 -6.27 -25.75 -7.84
CA ARG A 429 -7.71 -25.64 -7.57
C ARG A 429 -8.56 -26.66 -8.32
N LYS A 430 -8.22 -27.00 -9.57
CA LYS A 430 -8.96 -28.00 -10.37
C LYS A 430 -8.79 -29.40 -9.82
N GLU A 431 -7.64 -29.74 -9.29
CA GLU A 431 -7.36 -31.04 -8.69
C GLU A 431 -8.07 -31.22 -7.33
N ASP A 432 -8.04 -30.19 -6.46
CA ASP A 432 -8.74 -30.23 -5.15
C ASP A 432 -10.28 -30.33 -5.32
N SER A 433 -10.87 -29.64 -6.29
CA SER A 433 -12.31 -29.72 -6.57
C SER A 433 -12.73 -31.05 -7.17
N SER A 434 -11.88 -31.73 -7.93
CA SER A 434 -12.14 -33.06 -8.45
C SER A 434 -12.04 -34.13 -7.35
N GLY A 435 -11.15 -33.98 -6.39
CA GLY A 435 -11.00 -34.85 -5.24
C GLY A 435 -12.21 -34.80 -4.29
N SER A 436 -12.73 -33.62 -3.98
CA SER A 436 -13.90 -33.44 -3.10
C SER A 436 -15.21 -33.94 -3.73
N ALA A 437 -15.38 -33.82 -5.04
CA ALA A 437 -16.54 -34.34 -5.75
C ALA A 437 -16.55 -35.88 -5.81
N GLY A 438 -15.35 -36.49 -5.89
CA GLY A 438 -15.20 -37.94 -5.83
C GLY A 438 -15.53 -38.55 -4.46
N ALA A 439 -15.12 -37.89 -3.39
CA ALA A 439 -15.42 -38.32 -2.03
C ALA A 439 -16.91 -38.23 -1.67
N ARG A 440 -17.60 -37.15 -2.06
CA ARG A 440 -19.06 -37.02 -1.86
C ARG A 440 -19.89 -38.03 -2.69
N ARG A 441 -19.38 -38.47 -3.84
CA ARG A 441 -20.04 -39.53 -4.64
C ARG A 441 -19.87 -40.93 -4.04
N LEU A 442 -18.80 -41.20 -3.29
CA LEU A 442 -18.63 -42.48 -2.60
C LEU A 442 -19.55 -42.59 -1.36
N GLU A 443 -19.73 -41.53 -0.58
CA GLU A 443 -20.62 -41.52 0.59
C GLU A 443 -22.10 -41.61 0.18
N ALA A 444 -22.49 -41.08 -0.97
CA ALA A 444 -23.86 -41.18 -1.48
C ALA A 444 -24.20 -42.57 -2.07
N ARG A 445 -23.23 -43.48 -2.19
CA ARG A 445 -23.47 -44.88 -2.66
C ARG A 445 -23.46 -45.91 -1.56
N THR A 446 -23.19 -45.52 -0.31
CA THR A 446 -23.17 -46.42 0.88
C THR A 446 -24.20 -46.06 1.93
N ALA A 447 -25.18 -45.19 1.61
CA ALA A 447 -26.33 -44.88 2.46
C ALA A 447 -27.65 -45.49 1.91
#